data_4ebd190c308bf3f66fcc5ca9bf846680
#
_entry.id   4ebd190c308bf3f66fcc5ca9bf846680
#
_cell.length_a   1.000
_cell.length_b   1.000
_cell.length_c   1.000
_cell.angle_alpha   90.00
_cell.angle_beta   90.00
_cell.angle_gamma   90.00
#
_symmetry.space_group_name_H-M   'P 1'
#
loop_
_entity.id
_entity.type
_entity.pdbx_description
1 polymer ?
#
loop_
_entity_poly.entity_id
_entity_poly.type
_entity_poly.pdbx_seq_one_letter_code
_entity_poly.pdbx_strand_id
1 'polypeptide(L)'
;MGYSYNPKSLCADEFINDEEILETLAFAGAHKDDVQLCYDILEKCKPHLHPASEHGAMITHREASVLLACEDAGVNAAIKQLAHDIKQAYYGNRIVLFAPLYLSNYCVNSCLYCPYHAKNRE
;
A
#
# COMPACT_ATOMS: atom_id res chain seq x y z
N MET A 1 -14.98 22.02 4.85
CA MET A 1 -16.05 21.01 4.99
C MET A 1 -15.36 19.69 5.29
N GLY A 2 -15.77 18.97 6.35
CA GLY A 2 -15.14 17.68 6.65
C GLY A 2 -15.52 16.66 5.59
N TYR A 3 -14.55 15.97 5.02
CA TYR A 3 -14.74 14.82 4.14
C TYR A 3 -15.50 13.74 4.89
N SER A 4 -16.59 13.22 4.32
CA SER A 4 -17.38 12.13 4.88
C SER A 4 -17.18 10.89 4.04
N TYR A 5 -16.34 9.96 4.54
CA TYR A 5 -16.10 8.69 3.87
C TYR A 5 -17.33 7.78 3.93
N ASN A 6 -17.85 7.40 2.76
CA ASN A 6 -18.98 6.49 2.63
C ASN A 6 -18.63 5.31 1.71
N PRO A 7 -18.13 4.17 2.26
CA PRO A 7 -17.69 3.03 1.46
C PRO A 7 -18.82 2.32 0.70
N LYS A 8 -20.08 2.66 0.96
CA LYS A 8 -21.25 2.10 0.28
C LYS A 8 -21.80 3.01 -0.82
N SER A 9 -21.23 4.20 -0.99
CA SER A 9 -21.63 5.13 -2.05
C SER A 9 -21.23 4.58 -3.42
N LEU A 10 -22.03 4.94 -4.42
CA LEU A 10 -21.70 4.74 -5.84
C LEU A 10 -21.02 5.99 -6.44
N CYS A 11 -20.89 7.05 -5.64
CA CYS A 11 -20.26 8.31 -6.05
C CYS A 11 -18.80 8.30 -5.62
N ALA A 12 -17.87 8.43 -6.56
CA ALA A 12 -16.42 8.39 -6.29
C ALA A 12 -16.01 9.49 -5.29
N ASP A 13 -16.57 10.68 -5.40
CA ASP A 13 -16.27 11.83 -4.55
C ASP A 13 -16.60 11.61 -3.06
N GLU A 14 -17.38 10.58 -2.74
CA GLU A 14 -17.71 10.24 -1.36
C GLU A 14 -16.79 9.19 -0.75
N PHE A 15 -15.98 8.49 -1.54
CA PHE A 15 -15.01 7.50 -1.04
C PHE A 15 -13.59 7.72 -1.56
N ILE A 16 -13.37 8.63 -2.50
CA ILE A 16 -12.04 9.08 -2.95
C ILE A 16 -11.87 10.52 -2.52
N ASN A 17 -10.88 10.79 -1.69
CA ASN A 17 -10.54 12.14 -1.26
C ASN A 17 -9.37 12.68 -2.10
N ASP A 18 -9.67 13.35 -3.20
CA ASP A 18 -8.66 13.90 -4.10
C ASP A 18 -7.78 14.96 -3.42
N GLU A 19 -8.33 15.76 -2.51
CA GLU A 19 -7.58 16.77 -1.78
C GLU A 19 -6.49 16.11 -0.91
N GLU A 20 -6.84 15.06 -0.16
CA GLU A 20 -5.89 14.31 0.65
C GLU A 20 -4.83 13.58 -0.20
N ILE A 21 -5.21 13.07 -1.37
CA ILE A 21 -4.27 12.45 -2.30
C ILE A 21 -3.24 13.49 -2.76
N LEU A 22 -3.69 14.67 -3.21
CA LEU A 22 -2.81 15.74 -3.69
C LEU A 22 -1.90 16.28 -2.57
N GLU A 23 -2.43 16.47 -1.37
CA GLU A 23 -1.63 16.86 -0.20
C GLU A 23 -0.57 15.81 0.14
N THR A 24 -0.93 14.52 0.07
CA THR A 24 0.00 13.41 0.34
C THR A 24 1.11 13.36 -0.69
N LEU A 25 0.80 13.55 -1.97
CA LEU A 25 1.79 13.61 -3.04
C LEU A 25 2.70 14.84 -2.92
N ALA A 26 2.14 16.00 -2.57
CA ALA A 26 2.92 17.21 -2.32
C ALA A 26 3.87 17.04 -1.12
N PHE A 27 3.39 16.42 -0.04
CA PHE A 27 4.19 16.08 1.13
C PHE A 27 5.35 15.14 0.77
N ALA A 28 5.07 14.09 0.01
CA ALA A 28 6.10 13.15 -0.47
C ALA A 28 7.16 13.86 -1.31
N GLY A 29 6.73 14.72 -2.26
CA GLY A 29 7.64 15.49 -3.10
C GLY A 29 8.54 16.45 -2.31
N ALA A 30 8.03 17.06 -1.24
CA ALA A 30 8.77 17.96 -0.37
C ALA A 30 9.80 17.24 0.52
N HIS A 31 9.57 15.96 0.84
CA HIS A 31 10.40 15.19 1.80
C HIS A 31 11.13 14.00 1.17
N LYS A 32 11.08 13.82 -0.13
CA LYS A 32 11.71 12.68 -0.83
C LYS A 32 13.22 12.57 -0.61
N ASP A 33 13.89 13.69 -0.36
CA ASP A 33 15.32 13.77 -0.12
C ASP A 33 15.69 13.83 1.37
N ASP A 34 14.69 13.75 2.25
CA ASP A 34 14.89 13.73 3.71
C ASP A 34 15.21 12.31 4.19
N VAL A 35 16.49 11.97 4.06
CA VAL A 35 17.03 10.65 4.43
C VAL A 35 16.80 10.34 5.91
N GLN A 36 16.90 11.36 6.80
CA GLN A 36 16.70 11.15 8.22
C GLN A 36 15.25 10.79 8.53
N LEU A 37 14.30 11.51 7.96
CA LEU A 37 12.88 11.18 8.08
C LEU A 37 12.58 9.75 7.61
N CYS A 38 13.19 9.32 6.50
CA CYS A 38 13.02 7.95 6.00
C CYS A 38 13.50 6.92 7.03
N TYR A 39 14.67 7.12 7.65
CA TYR A 39 15.16 6.22 8.68
C TYR A 39 14.28 6.25 9.94
N ASP A 40 13.78 7.40 10.37
CA ASP A 40 12.85 7.50 11.50
C ASP A 40 11.56 6.72 11.26
N ILE A 41 11.03 6.74 10.03
CA ILE A 41 9.88 5.93 9.64
C ILE A 41 10.22 4.44 9.68
N LEU A 42 11.40 4.03 9.21
CA LEU A 42 11.83 2.64 9.28
C LEU A 42 12.01 2.15 10.73
N GLU A 43 12.54 2.98 11.62
CA GLU A 43 12.61 2.66 13.04
C GLU A 43 11.23 2.39 13.65
N LYS A 44 10.22 3.17 13.25
CA LYS A 44 8.83 2.97 13.67
C LYS A 44 8.26 1.61 13.21
N CYS A 45 8.78 1.04 12.14
CA CYS A 45 8.36 -0.28 11.64
C CYS A 45 9.03 -1.46 12.37
N LYS A 46 10.14 -1.25 13.08
CA LYS A 46 10.91 -2.34 13.73
C LYS A 46 10.13 -3.17 14.76
N PRO A 47 9.19 -2.64 15.55
CA PRO A 47 8.36 -3.47 16.43
C PRO A 47 7.62 -4.61 15.70
N HIS A 48 7.35 -4.46 14.41
CA HIS A 48 6.73 -5.51 13.58
C HIS A 48 7.67 -6.71 13.30
N LEU A 49 8.94 -6.63 13.66
CA LEU A 49 9.85 -7.80 13.62
C LEU A 49 9.48 -8.89 14.64
N HIS A 50 8.65 -8.57 15.62
CA HIS A 50 8.26 -9.50 16.68
C HIS A 50 6.77 -9.85 16.58
N PRO A 51 6.40 -11.01 15.99
CA PRO A 51 5.01 -11.41 15.79
C PRO A 51 4.18 -11.51 17.09
N ALA A 52 4.84 -11.71 18.23
CA ALA A 52 4.20 -11.82 19.55
C ALA A 52 4.10 -10.45 20.28
N SER A 53 4.69 -9.39 19.76
CA SER A 53 4.56 -8.07 20.35
C SER A 53 3.23 -7.43 19.98
N GLU A 54 2.68 -6.59 20.86
CA GLU A 54 1.64 -5.66 20.46
C GLU A 54 2.21 -4.79 19.34
N HIS A 55 1.65 -4.89 18.15
CA HIS A 55 2.11 -4.13 17.01
C HIS A 55 1.91 -2.64 17.30
N GLY A 56 3.00 -1.89 17.28
CA GLY A 56 2.96 -0.44 17.36
C GLY A 56 2.10 0.18 16.25
N ALA A 57 1.92 1.49 16.31
CA ALA A 57 1.18 2.19 15.26
C ALA A 57 1.79 1.88 13.88
N MET A 58 0.95 1.48 12.93
CA MET A 58 1.38 1.32 11.53
C MET A 58 1.80 2.65 10.95
N ILE A 59 2.63 2.62 9.93
CA ILE A 59 2.97 3.83 9.17
C ILE A 59 1.71 4.40 8.51
N THR A 60 1.64 5.72 8.48
CA THR A 60 0.57 6.44 7.79
C THR A 60 0.78 6.40 6.27
N HIS A 61 -0.26 6.71 5.50
CA HIS A 61 -0.12 6.84 4.04
C HIS A 61 0.86 7.95 3.63
N ARG A 62 0.97 9.04 4.41
CA ARG A 62 1.97 10.10 4.18
C ARG A 62 3.39 9.59 4.42
N GLU A 63 3.64 8.86 5.51
CA GLU A 63 4.94 8.23 5.76
C GLU A 63 5.30 7.22 4.67
N ALA A 64 4.34 6.39 4.26
CA ALA A 64 4.55 5.46 3.16
C ALA A 64 4.87 6.18 1.84
N SER A 65 4.22 7.31 1.55
CA SER A 65 4.46 8.08 0.34
C SER A 65 5.88 8.68 0.29
N VAL A 66 6.44 9.09 1.44
CA VAL A 66 7.83 9.57 1.55
C VAL A 66 8.81 8.43 1.22
N LEU A 67 8.61 7.24 1.82
CA LEU A 67 9.47 6.08 1.53
C LEU A 67 9.42 5.67 0.05
N LEU A 68 8.24 5.75 -0.58
CA LEU A 68 8.05 5.44 -1.99
C LEU A 68 8.66 6.48 -2.93
N ALA A 69 8.71 7.76 -2.52
CA ALA A 69 9.28 8.85 -3.29
C ALA A 69 10.80 8.96 -3.14
N CYS A 70 11.39 8.34 -2.11
CA CYS A 70 12.82 8.43 -1.81
C CYS A 70 13.63 7.63 -2.83
N GLU A 71 14.61 8.29 -3.47
CA GLU A 71 15.51 7.67 -4.45
C GLU A 71 16.89 7.33 -3.84
N ASP A 72 17.14 7.63 -2.56
CA ASP A 72 18.41 7.31 -1.91
C ASP A 72 18.66 5.80 -1.86
N ALA A 73 19.83 5.38 -2.35
CA ALA A 73 20.17 3.96 -2.45
C ALA A 73 20.32 3.27 -1.08
N GLY A 74 20.81 3.99 -0.06
CA GLY A 74 20.95 3.51 1.30
C GLY A 74 19.59 3.27 1.96
N VAL A 75 18.67 4.23 1.83
CA VAL A 75 17.29 4.11 2.30
C VAL A 75 16.60 2.93 1.61
N ASN A 76 16.71 2.83 0.29
CA ASN A 76 16.10 1.73 -0.46
C ASN A 76 16.66 0.35 -0.07
N ALA A 77 17.95 0.26 0.24
CA ALA A 77 18.55 -0.97 0.77
C ALA A 77 17.99 -1.30 2.17
N ALA A 78 17.85 -0.29 3.04
CA ALA A 78 17.31 -0.46 4.38
C ALA A 78 15.83 -0.88 4.36
N ILE A 79 14.99 -0.31 3.46
CA ILE A 79 13.60 -0.74 3.23
C ILE A 79 13.54 -2.21 2.87
N LYS A 80 14.35 -2.64 1.90
CA LYS A 80 14.39 -4.05 1.45
C LYS A 80 14.85 -5.00 2.56
N GLN A 81 15.86 -4.60 3.32
CA GLN A 81 16.37 -5.40 4.44
C GLN A 81 15.30 -5.55 5.52
N LEU A 82 14.67 -4.45 5.95
CA LEU A 82 13.62 -4.49 6.96
C LEU A 82 12.41 -5.32 6.50
N ALA A 83 11.99 -5.17 5.26
CA ALA A 83 10.91 -5.98 4.68
C ALA A 83 11.27 -7.47 4.66
N HIS A 84 12.53 -7.82 4.34
CA HIS A 84 13.03 -9.19 4.41
C HIS A 84 12.97 -9.73 5.84
N ASP A 85 13.41 -8.95 6.81
CA ASP A 85 13.46 -9.36 8.22
C ASP A 85 12.06 -9.56 8.80
N ILE A 86 11.12 -8.66 8.49
CA ILE A 86 9.70 -8.83 8.84
C ILE A 86 9.15 -10.10 8.20
N LYS A 87 9.38 -10.31 6.90
CA LYS A 87 8.96 -11.54 6.20
C LYS A 87 9.54 -12.78 6.88
N GLN A 88 10.81 -12.77 7.25
CA GLN A 88 11.45 -13.90 7.92
C GLN A 88 10.86 -14.15 9.32
N ALA A 89 10.53 -13.11 10.06
CA ALA A 89 9.92 -13.23 11.38
C ALA A 89 8.53 -13.92 11.31
N TYR A 90 7.73 -13.65 10.28
CA TYR A 90 6.37 -14.19 10.15
C TYR A 90 6.30 -15.50 9.36
N TYR A 91 7.06 -15.63 8.31
CA TYR A 91 6.97 -16.76 7.36
C TYR A 91 8.19 -17.67 7.36
N GLY A 92 9.33 -17.20 7.88
CA GLY A 92 10.59 -17.93 7.78
C GLY A 92 10.93 -18.26 6.31
N ASN A 93 11.33 -19.48 6.05
CA ASN A 93 11.65 -19.95 4.69
C ASN A 93 10.43 -20.46 3.91
N ARG A 94 9.23 -20.29 4.43
CA ARG A 94 8.01 -20.73 3.75
C ARG A 94 7.73 -19.83 2.54
N ILE A 95 7.35 -20.48 1.44
CA ILE A 95 6.87 -19.83 0.23
C ILE A 95 5.40 -20.19 0.10
N VAL A 96 4.53 -19.18 -0.03
CA VAL A 96 3.12 -19.39 -0.33
C VAL A 96 2.98 -19.52 -1.83
N LEU A 97 2.63 -20.72 -2.29
CA LEU A 97 2.29 -20.99 -3.67
C LEU A 97 0.78 -20.95 -3.84
N PHE A 98 0.31 -20.23 -4.81
CA PHE A 98 -1.10 -20.22 -5.18
C PHE A 98 -1.25 -20.13 -6.69
N ALA A 99 -2.38 -20.63 -7.20
CA ALA A 99 -2.77 -20.44 -8.58
C ALA A 99 -4.24 -20.01 -8.62
N PRO A 100 -4.63 -19.05 -9.46
CA PRO A 100 -6.03 -18.73 -9.68
C PRO A 100 -6.76 -19.95 -10.26
N LEU A 101 -7.89 -20.31 -9.67
CA LEU A 101 -8.78 -21.32 -10.22
C LEU A 101 -9.92 -20.60 -10.96
N TYR A 102 -9.86 -20.60 -12.28
CA TYR A 102 -10.90 -20.01 -13.11
C TYR A 102 -12.06 -21.02 -13.25
N LEU A 103 -13.18 -20.71 -12.58
CA LEU A 103 -14.38 -21.53 -12.65
C LEU A 103 -15.27 -21.18 -13.85
N SER A 104 -15.16 -19.94 -14.35
CA SER A 104 -15.96 -19.45 -15.46
C SER A 104 -15.33 -18.21 -16.09
N ASN A 105 -15.53 -18.05 -17.41
CA ASN A 105 -15.23 -16.81 -18.13
C ASN A 105 -16.41 -15.83 -18.14
N TYR A 106 -17.54 -16.21 -17.56
CA TYR A 106 -18.71 -15.34 -17.48
C TYR A 106 -18.60 -14.42 -16.26
N CYS A 107 -18.75 -13.12 -16.49
CA CYS A 107 -18.74 -12.10 -15.45
C CYS A 107 -20.04 -11.29 -15.49
N VAL A 108 -20.63 -11.02 -14.32
CA VAL A 108 -21.85 -10.20 -14.20
C VAL A 108 -21.57 -8.70 -14.20
N ASN A 109 -20.29 -8.31 -14.04
CA ASN A 109 -19.88 -6.92 -13.98
C ASN A 109 -19.71 -6.30 -15.38
N SER A 110 -19.68 -4.98 -15.43
CA SER A 110 -19.56 -4.20 -16.68
C SER A 110 -18.30 -3.31 -16.70
N CYS A 111 -17.19 -3.81 -16.19
CA CYS A 111 -15.93 -3.07 -16.17
C CYS A 111 -15.46 -2.73 -17.58
N LEU A 112 -15.24 -1.46 -17.88
CA LEU A 112 -14.98 -0.96 -19.23
C LEU A 112 -13.69 -1.50 -19.87
N TYR A 113 -12.68 -1.82 -19.05
CA TYR A 113 -11.38 -2.30 -19.50
C TYR A 113 -11.25 -3.84 -19.53
N CYS A 114 -12.24 -4.56 -19.01
CA CYS A 114 -12.17 -6.00 -18.84
C CYS A 114 -12.81 -6.72 -20.04
N PRO A 115 -12.10 -7.62 -20.76
CA PRO A 115 -12.67 -8.37 -21.88
C PRO A 115 -13.75 -9.36 -21.46
N TYR A 116 -13.78 -9.76 -20.18
CA TYR A 116 -14.79 -10.69 -19.64
C TYR A 116 -16.06 -10.01 -19.11
N HIS A 117 -16.26 -8.71 -19.38
CA HIS A 117 -17.46 -8.02 -18.87
C HIS A 117 -18.75 -8.58 -19.48
N ALA A 118 -19.87 -8.45 -18.76
CA ALA A 118 -21.15 -9.08 -19.08
C ALA A 118 -21.72 -8.73 -20.48
N LYS A 119 -21.31 -7.60 -21.05
CA LYS A 119 -21.77 -7.13 -22.39
C LYS A 119 -20.91 -7.61 -23.54
N ASN A 120 -19.75 -8.19 -23.26
CA ASN A 120 -18.89 -8.76 -24.30
C ASN A 120 -19.50 -10.10 -24.73
N ARG A 121 -19.76 -10.24 -26.01
CA ARG A 121 -20.36 -11.42 -26.61
C ARG A 121 -19.45 -12.11 -27.64
N GLU A 122 -18.20 -11.65 -27.75
CA GLU A 122 -17.18 -12.22 -28.64
C GLU A 122 -16.40 -13.35 -27.93
#